data_1e7690a1699db9ab9046081aaeec25fb
#
_entry.id   1e7690a1699db9ab9046081aaeec25fb
#
_cell.length_a   1.000
_cell.length_b   1.000
_cell.length_c   1.000
_cell.angle_alpha   90.00
_cell.angle_beta   90.00
_cell.angle_gamma   90.00
#
_symmetry.space_group_name_H-M   'P 1'
#
loop_
_entity.id
_entity.type
_entity.pdbx_description
1 polymer ?
#
loop_
_entity_poly.entity_id
_entity_poly.type
_entity_poly.pdbx_seq_one_letter_code
_entity_poly.pdbx_strand_id
1 'polypeptide(L)'
;MHPVNTVAHEAVLQASRRIDWRFLLPTPDLGRVACICVTDPELLESLALFSVRLDVVDSTSGHGLVAPYDLVVLRNPRRELIETACGLLRPGGWLYVEVETSMPSRDADVPRSARGCAKQLRRMGLVEVDTYVHWPDFASCRAIIPLDDVAAVRHGLARGRTSGGRLLTRLAPVLAATGQLALFVPCASAVGRQPEKAEEGR
;
A
#
# COMPACT_ATOMS: atom_id res chain seq x y z
N MET A 1 -38.34 8.85 10.27
CA MET A 1 -36.87 8.83 10.06
C MET A 1 -36.50 7.42 9.70
N HIS A 2 -36.04 7.15 8.47
CA HIS A 2 -35.82 5.79 7.98
C HIS A 2 -34.46 5.27 8.40
N PRO A 3 -34.36 4.09 9.05
CA PRO A 3 -33.10 3.48 9.51
C PRO A 3 -32.19 2.99 8.37
N VAL A 4 -32.69 2.95 7.14
CA VAL A 4 -31.97 2.43 5.95
C VAL A 4 -30.74 3.29 5.58
N ASN A 5 -30.73 4.58 5.95
CA ASN A 5 -29.65 5.49 5.55
C ASN A 5 -28.37 5.37 6.43
N THR A 6 -28.52 4.88 7.67
CA THR A 6 -27.41 4.80 8.63
C THR A 6 -26.48 3.63 8.31
N VAL A 7 -27.01 2.49 7.95
CA VAL A 7 -26.22 1.27 7.63
C VAL A 7 -25.41 1.46 6.35
N ALA A 8 -26.00 2.06 5.32
CA ALA A 8 -25.28 2.36 4.07
C ALA A 8 -24.16 3.39 4.31
N HIS A 9 -24.42 4.39 5.14
CA HIS A 9 -23.40 5.40 5.46
C HIS A 9 -22.23 4.81 6.27
N GLU A 10 -22.51 3.93 7.21
CA GLU A 10 -21.49 3.25 8.02
C GLU A 10 -20.63 2.31 7.16
N ALA A 11 -21.24 1.58 6.23
CA ALA A 11 -20.51 0.73 5.28
C ALA A 11 -19.56 1.55 4.38
N VAL A 12 -20.00 2.69 3.86
CA VAL A 12 -19.16 3.58 3.06
C VAL A 12 -18.00 4.16 3.89
N LEU A 13 -18.25 4.53 5.15
CA LEU A 13 -17.19 5.00 6.05
C LEU A 13 -16.16 3.90 6.34
N GLN A 14 -16.62 2.67 6.55
CA GLN A 14 -15.75 1.52 6.78
C GLN A 14 -14.89 1.24 5.54
N ALA A 15 -15.51 1.17 4.37
CA ALA A 15 -14.81 1.01 3.10
C ALA A 15 -13.80 2.13 2.85
N SER A 16 -14.16 3.39 3.15
CA SER A 16 -13.24 4.52 3.06
C SER A 16 -11.99 4.32 3.88
N ARG A 17 -12.13 3.83 5.13
CA ARG A 17 -10.99 3.59 6.04
C ARG A 17 -10.02 2.54 5.53
N ARG A 18 -10.52 1.49 4.84
CA ARG A 18 -9.66 0.43 4.29
C ARG A 18 -8.67 0.97 3.26
N ILE A 19 -9.01 2.08 2.62
CA ILE A 19 -8.19 2.74 1.59
C ILE A 19 -7.82 4.18 1.94
N ASP A 20 -7.73 4.52 3.22
CA ASP A 20 -7.29 5.85 3.68
C ASP A 20 -5.87 6.19 3.21
N TRP A 21 -5.07 5.18 2.85
CA TRP A 21 -3.78 5.36 2.21
C TRP A 21 -3.87 6.13 0.86
N ARG A 22 -5.04 6.23 0.23
CA ARG A 22 -5.21 7.05 -0.99
C ARG A 22 -4.88 8.52 -0.75
N PHE A 23 -4.97 9.00 0.49
CA PHE A 23 -4.56 10.36 0.87
C PHE A 23 -3.02 10.55 0.92
N LEU A 24 -2.24 9.49 0.72
CA LEU A 24 -0.81 9.57 0.46
C LEU A 24 -0.51 9.95 -0.99
N LEU A 25 -1.50 9.81 -1.88
CA LEU A 25 -1.41 10.17 -3.29
C LEU A 25 -1.74 11.66 -3.46
N PRO A 26 -1.26 12.32 -4.53
CA PRO A 26 -1.54 13.74 -4.78
C PRO A 26 -3.03 14.05 -4.94
N THR A 27 -3.79 13.07 -5.45
CA THR A 27 -5.24 13.14 -5.57
C THR A 27 -5.86 11.89 -4.94
N PRO A 28 -6.94 12.03 -4.16
CA PRO A 28 -7.64 10.90 -3.56
C PRO A 28 -8.49 10.11 -4.58
N ASP A 29 -8.70 10.67 -5.76
CA ASP A 29 -9.41 10.00 -6.86
C ASP A 29 -8.49 8.98 -7.52
N LEU A 30 -8.86 7.71 -7.43
CA LEU A 30 -8.00 6.60 -7.84
C LEU A 30 -7.98 6.38 -9.36
N GLY A 31 -8.93 6.98 -10.11
CA GLY A 31 -9.01 6.83 -11.56
C GLY A 31 -9.26 5.37 -11.99
N ARG A 32 -8.49 4.89 -12.97
CA ARG A 32 -8.51 3.49 -13.40
C ARG A 32 -7.54 2.69 -12.56
N VAL A 33 -8.06 1.68 -11.86
CA VAL A 33 -7.31 0.84 -10.94
C VAL A 33 -7.17 -0.58 -11.48
N ALA A 34 -5.97 -1.14 -11.40
CA ALA A 34 -5.76 -2.58 -11.55
C ALA A 34 -5.36 -3.20 -10.21
N CYS A 35 -5.97 -4.33 -9.88
CA CYS A 35 -5.59 -5.18 -8.75
C CYS A 35 -5.04 -6.49 -9.26
N ILE A 36 -3.83 -6.86 -8.85
CA ILE A 36 -3.19 -8.12 -9.26
C ILE A 36 -2.91 -8.96 -8.01
N CYS A 37 -3.42 -10.18 -7.99
CA CYS A 37 -3.28 -11.12 -6.86
C CYS A 37 -3.79 -10.54 -5.53
N VAL A 38 -4.82 -9.71 -5.58
CA VAL A 38 -5.52 -9.18 -4.41
C VAL A 38 -6.80 -10.00 -4.21
N THR A 39 -6.88 -10.72 -3.09
CA THR A 39 -8.02 -11.58 -2.73
C THR A 39 -8.82 -11.05 -1.54
N ASP A 40 -8.42 -9.91 -0.98
CA ASP A 40 -9.11 -9.25 0.13
C ASP A 40 -10.41 -8.59 -0.34
N PRO A 41 -11.60 -9.13 0.00
CA PRO A 41 -12.85 -8.61 -0.50
C PRO A 41 -13.14 -7.18 0.00
N GLU A 42 -12.76 -6.84 1.24
CA GLU A 42 -12.97 -5.50 1.79
C GLU A 42 -12.14 -4.45 1.03
N LEU A 43 -10.93 -4.82 0.65
CA LEU A 43 -10.08 -3.95 -0.18
C LEU A 43 -10.68 -3.76 -1.57
N LEU A 44 -11.13 -4.85 -2.21
CA LEU A 44 -11.71 -4.78 -3.56
C LEU A 44 -13.01 -3.97 -3.58
N GLU A 45 -13.90 -4.19 -2.62
CA GLU A 45 -15.14 -3.41 -2.48
C GLU A 45 -14.84 -1.92 -2.25
N SER A 46 -13.86 -1.63 -1.38
CA SER A 46 -13.43 -0.26 -1.12
C SER A 46 -12.87 0.42 -2.36
N LEU A 47 -12.00 -0.27 -3.10
CA LEU A 47 -11.44 0.26 -4.35
C LEU A 47 -12.52 0.47 -5.41
N ALA A 48 -13.50 -0.43 -5.53
CA ALA A 48 -14.60 -0.30 -6.47
C ALA A 48 -15.46 0.94 -6.21
N LEU A 49 -15.64 1.33 -4.94
CA LEU A 49 -16.41 2.53 -4.56
C LEU A 49 -15.69 3.85 -4.90
N PHE A 50 -14.35 3.86 -4.94
CA PHE A 50 -13.56 5.08 -5.08
C PHE A 50 -12.72 5.14 -6.36
N SER A 51 -12.90 4.18 -7.28
CA SER A 51 -12.29 4.18 -8.60
C SER A 51 -13.31 4.41 -9.70
N VAL A 52 -12.86 4.99 -10.81
CA VAL A 52 -13.68 5.11 -12.03
C VAL A 52 -13.91 3.74 -12.67
N ARG A 53 -12.88 2.89 -12.60
CA ARG A 53 -12.89 1.52 -13.08
C ARG A 53 -11.91 0.69 -12.29
N LEU A 54 -12.34 -0.50 -11.87
CA LEU A 54 -11.53 -1.50 -11.21
C LEU A 54 -11.44 -2.76 -12.08
N ASP A 55 -10.22 -3.11 -12.48
CA ASP A 55 -9.92 -4.38 -13.17
C ASP A 55 -9.15 -5.29 -12.17
N VAL A 56 -9.67 -6.50 -11.93
CA VAL A 56 -9.09 -7.46 -10.97
C VAL A 56 -8.60 -8.68 -11.71
N VAL A 57 -7.35 -9.08 -11.44
CA VAL A 57 -6.74 -10.27 -12.06
C VAL A 57 -6.06 -11.12 -10.99
N ASP A 58 -6.47 -12.37 -10.91
CA ASP A 58 -5.91 -13.36 -9.96
C ASP A 58 -4.62 -14.04 -10.49
N SER A 59 -4.30 -13.85 -11.76
CA SER A 59 -3.16 -14.51 -12.39
C SER A 59 -1.86 -13.75 -12.20
N THR A 60 -0.79 -14.51 -11.97
CA THR A 60 0.58 -13.97 -11.86
C THR A 60 1.09 -13.32 -13.16
N SER A 61 0.42 -13.54 -14.26
CA SER A 61 0.85 -13.06 -15.59
C SER A 61 0.25 -11.72 -16.02
N GLY A 62 -0.74 -11.19 -15.27
CA GLY A 62 -1.43 -9.94 -15.64
C GLY A 62 -2.18 -10.02 -16.99
N HIS A 63 -2.37 -11.21 -17.53
CA HIS A 63 -3.10 -11.40 -18.79
C HIS A 63 -4.56 -10.92 -18.64
N GLY A 64 -5.01 -10.12 -19.58
CA GLY A 64 -6.37 -9.54 -19.59
C GLY A 64 -6.44 -8.10 -19.11
N LEU A 65 -5.36 -7.55 -18.53
CA LEU A 65 -5.29 -6.14 -18.19
C LEU A 65 -4.92 -5.29 -19.42
N VAL A 66 -5.66 -4.22 -19.61
CA VAL A 66 -5.45 -3.30 -20.74
C VAL A 66 -4.94 -1.97 -20.19
N ALA A 67 -3.62 -1.81 -20.21
CA ALA A 67 -2.94 -0.56 -19.83
C ALA A 67 -3.47 0.64 -20.68
N PRO A 68 -3.33 1.89 -20.20
CA PRO A 68 -2.66 2.30 -18.97
C PRO A 68 -3.61 2.47 -17.77
N TYR A 69 -3.05 2.32 -16.56
CA TYR A 69 -3.75 2.53 -15.29
C TYR A 69 -3.19 3.74 -14.53
N ASP A 70 -4.07 4.41 -13.78
CA ASP A 70 -3.71 5.49 -12.86
C ASP A 70 -3.06 4.93 -11.59
N LEU A 71 -3.56 3.77 -11.15
CA LEU A 71 -3.09 3.07 -9.97
C LEU A 71 -3.05 1.57 -10.22
N VAL A 72 -1.98 0.92 -9.77
CA VAL A 72 -1.90 -0.55 -9.65
C VAL A 72 -1.72 -0.91 -8.19
N VAL A 73 -2.52 -1.86 -7.70
CA VAL A 73 -2.49 -2.35 -6.32
C VAL A 73 -2.02 -3.80 -6.30
N LEU A 74 -1.02 -4.07 -5.47
CA LEU A 74 -0.46 -5.40 -5.24
C LEU A 74 -0.51 -5.75 -3.75
N ARG A 75 -0.64 -7.03 -3.42
CA ARG A 75 -0.50 -7.53 -2.06
C ARG A 75 0.48 -8.70 -2.02
N ASN A 76 1.51 -8.58 -1.18
CA ASN A 76 2.59 -9.57 -1.03
C ASN A 76 3.15 -10.08 -2.39
N PRO A 77 3.49 -9.18 -3.34
CA PRO A 77 3.82 -9.58 -4.68
C PRO A 77 5.16 -10.30 -4.75
N ARG A 78 5.29 -11.19 -5.74
CA ARG A 78 6.60 -11.64 -6.22
C ARG A 78 7.26 -10.52 -7.04
N ARG A 79 8.57 -10.58 -7.18
CA ARG A 79 9.35 -9.59 -7.93
C ARG A 79 8.83 -9.41 -9.36
N GLU A 80 8.52 -10.49 -10.06
CA GLU A 80 8.00 -10.49 -11.43
C GLU A 80 6.69 -9.72 -11.57
N LEU A 81 5.81 -9.79 -10.54
CA LEU A 81 4.56 -9.05 -10.53
C LEU A 81 4.78 -7.54 -10.37
N ILE A 82 5.81 -7.13 -9.64
CA ILE A 82 6.18 -5.72 -9.54
C ILE A 82 6.60 -5.18 -10.92
N GLU A 83 7.37 -5.96 -11.68
CA GLU A 83 7.78 -5.60 -13.04
C GLU A 83 6.56 -5.48 -13.98
N THR A 84 5.67 -6.47 -13.95
CA THR A 84 4.42 -6.44 -14.70
C THR A 84 3.59 -5.21 -14.35
N ALA A 85 3.42 -4.94 -13.05
CA ALA A 85 2.65 -3.80 -12.56
C ALA A 85 3.22 -2.45 -13.02
N CYS A 86 4.54 -2.29 -13.01
CA CYS A 86 5.19 -1.08 -13.54
C CYS A 86 4.88 -0.86 -15.02
N GLY A 87 4.83 -1.94 -15.82
CA GLY A 87 4.50 -1.86 -17.25
C GLY A 87 3.04 -1.49 -17.54
N LEU A 88 2.15 -1.65 -16.56
CA LEU A 88 0.72 -1.32 -16.69
C LEU A 88 0.41 0.13 -16.31
N LEU A 89 1.31 0.83 -15.63
CA LEU A 89 1.11 2.21 -15.20
C LEU A 89 1.20 3.18 -16.38
N ARG A 90 0.35 4.20 -16.38
CA ARG A 90 0.58 5.37 -17.23
C ARG A 90 1.76 6.20 -16.71
N PRO A 91 2.37 7.05 -17.53
CA PRO A 91 3.27 8.09 -17.03
C PRO A 91 2.57 8.91 -15.92
N GLY A 92 3.25 9.10 -14.80
CA GLY A 92 2.68 9.75 -13.60
C GLY A 92 1.72 8.87 -12.78
N GLY A 93 1.46 7.63 -13.19
CA GLY A 93 0.63 6.67 -12.42
C GLY A 93 1.34 6.13 -11.19
N TRP A 94 0.59 5.54 -10.27
CA TRP A 94 1.06 5.11 -8.95
C TRP A 94 1.01 3.59 -8.78
N LEU A 95 2.01 3.04 -8.11
CA LEU A 95 2.02 1.66 -7.64
C LEU A 95 1.91 1.66 -6.12
N TYR A 96 0.90 0.98 -5.59
CA TYR A 96 0.71 0.73 -4.17
C TYR A 96 0.88 -0.75 -3.86
N VAL A 97 1.73 -1.06 -2.89
CA VAL A 97 2.06 -2.45 -2.54
C VAL A 97 1.86 -2.66 -1.05
N GLU A 98 0.95 -3.56 -0.67
CA GLU A 98 0.81 -4.07 0.69
C GLU A 98 1.81 -5.20 0.94
N VAL A 99 2.50 -5.14 2.09
CA VAL A 99 3.47 -6.16 2.53
C VAL A 99 3.11 -6.59 3.94
N GLU A 100 2.80 -7.86 4.13
CA GLU A 100 2.57 -8.49 5.43
C GLU A 100 3.81 -9.28 5.84
N THR A 101 4.45 -8.84 6.92
CA THR A 101 5.67 -9.50 7.44
C THR A 101 5.37 -10.75 8.26
N SER A 102 4.12 -10.93 8.69
CA SER A 102 3.66 -12.10 9.45
C SER A 102 3.55 -13.40 8.61
N MET A 103 3.55 -13.27 7.29
CA MET A 103 3.51 -14.41 6.39
C MET A 103 4.95 -14.90 6.14
N PRO A 104 5.34 -16.05 6.69
CA PRO A 104 6.66 -16.63 6.42
C PRO A 104 6.70 -17.13 4.97
N SER A 105 6.98 -16.24 4.03
CA SER A 105 7.27 -16.65 2.67
C SER A 105 8.62 -17.36 2.65
N ARG A 106 8.62 -18.64 2.29
CA ARG A 106 9.85 -19.38 1.98
C ARG A 106 10.39 -19.02 0.59
N ASP A 107 9.63 -18.26 -0.18
CA ASP A 107 9.98 -17.83 -1.51
C ASP A 107 10.94 -16.64 -1.44
N ALA A 108 12.15 -16.81 -1.98
CA ALA A 108 13.19 -15.78 -1.98
C ALA A 108 12.81 -14.57 -2.86
N ASP A 109 11.84 -14.73 -3.77
CA ASP A 109 11.42 -13.72 -4.73
C ASP A 109 10.33 -12.78 -4.20
N VAL A 110 9.81 -13.04 -3.00
CA VAL A 110 8.85 -12.16 -2.34
C VAL A 110 9.60 -11.15 -1.45
N PRO A 111 9.42 -9.83 -1.63
CA PRO A 111 9.97 -8.85 -0.71
C PRO A 111 9.45 -9.05 0.71
N ARG A 112 10.35 -9.31 1.66
CA ARG A 112 10.01 -9.61 3.06
C ARG A 112 9.70 -8.36 3.90
N SER A 113 9.79 -7.19 3.33
CA SER A 113 9.55 -5.92 4.02
C SER A 113 9.21 -4.81 3.03
N ALA A 114 8.50 -3.79 3.50
CA ALA A 114 8.20 -2.60 2.69
C ALA A 114 9.49 -1.91 2.18
N ARG A 115 10.57 -1.89 2.95
CA ARG A 115 11.86 -1.36 2.48
C ARG A 115 12.48 -2.18 1.36
N GLY A 116 12.37 -3.51 1.44
CA GLY A 116 12.80 -4.40 0.36
C GLY A 116 12.01 -4.15 -0.91
N CYS A 117 10.70 -3.99 -0.77
CA CYS A 117 9.80 -3.60 -1.85
C CYS A 117 10.19 -2.23 -2.42
N ALA A 118 10.33 -1.19 -1.60
CA ALA A 118 10.71 0.15 -2.04
C ALA A 118 12.07 0.16 -2.79
N LYS A 119 13.04 -0.63 -2.33
CA LYS A 119 14.31 -0.79 -3.05
C LYS A 119 14.09 -1.38 -4.44
N GLN A 120 13.15 -2.33 -4.58
CA GLN A 120 12.79 -2.91 -5.88
C GLN A 120 12.11 -1.86 -6.76
N LEU A 121 11.14 -1.11 -6.23
CA LEU A 121 10.45 -0.05 -6.98
C LEU A 121 11.45 0.98 -7.54
N ARG A 122 12.40 1.43 -6.72
CA ARG A 122 13.46 2.36 -7.16
C ARG A 122 14.35 1.75 -8.25
N ARG A 123 14.65 0.44 -8.19
CA ARG A 123 15.41 -0.27 -9.24
C ARG A 123 14.64 -0.37 -10.55
N MET A 124 13.30 -0.42 -10.48
CA MET A 124 12.42 -0.39 -11.65
C MET A 124 12.24 1.03 -12.22
N GLY A 125 12.89 2.04 -11.63
CA GLY A 125 12.85 3.41 -12.12
C GLY A 125 11.69 4.24 -11.59
N LEU A 126 10.91 3.74 -10.59
CA LEU A 126 9.89 4.55 -9.96
C LEU A 126 10.53 5.65 -9.11
N VAL A 127 9.89 6.81 -9.12
CA VAL A 127 10.24 7.99 -8.32
C VAL A 127 9.26 8.17 -7.17
N GLU A 128 9.51 9.10 -6.25
CA GLU A 128 8.64 9.39 -5.11
C GLU A 128 8.28 8.11 -4.34
N VAL A 129 9.31 7.27 -4.09
CA VAL A 129 9.10 5.97 -3.45
C VAL A 129 9.22 6.10 -1.94
N ASP A 130 8.07 5.91 -1.27
CA ASP A 130 7.94 5.99 0.18
C ASP A 130 7.42 4.69 0.79
N THR A 131 7.63 4.54 2.10
CA THR A 131 7.19 3.37 2.86
C THR A 131 6.44 3.77 4.12
N TYR A 132 5.39 3.02 4.44
CA TYR A 132 4.49 3.32 5.56
C TYR A 132 4.16 2.08 6.37
N VAL A 133 3.89 2.28 7.66
CA VAL A 133 3.30 1.29 8.57
C VAL A 133 1.81 1.54 8.67
N HIS A 134 1.01 0.49 8.61
CA HIS A 134 -0.41 0.53 8.91
C HIS A 134 -0.65 -0.02 10.31
N TRP A 135 -1.11 0.82 11.21
CA TRP A 135 -1.27 0.44 12.61
C TRP A 135 -2.75 0.44 13.05
N PRO A 136 -3.24 -0.64 13.69
CA PRO A 136 -2.55 -1.88 14.03
C PRO A 136 -2.37 -2.86 12.86
N ASP A 137 -3.23 -2.83 11.85
CA ASP A 137 -3.23 -3.66 10.64
C ASP A 137 -3.92 -2.93 9.48
N PHE A 138 -4.06 -3.58 8.32
CA PHE A 138 -4.70 -2.96 7.15
C PHE A 138 -6.22 -2.79 7.31
N ALA A 139 -6.92 -3.74 7.91
CA ALA A 139 -8.37 -3.72 8.03
C ALA A 139 -8.87 -2.74 9.11
N SER A 140 -8.14 -2.65 10.22
CA SER A 140 -8.47 -1.77 11.35
C SER A 140 -7.53 -0.56 11.46
N CYS A 141 -6.94 -0.12 10.36
CA CYS A 141 -5.95 0.94 10.31
C CYS A 141 -6.47 2.23 10.97
N ARG A 142 -5.70 2.74 11.92
CA ARG A 142 -5.98 4.00 12.63
C ARG A 142 -4.90 5.05 12.41
N ALA A 143 -3.74 4.62 11.92
CA ALA A 143 -2.62 5.49 11.64
C ALA A 143 -1.77 4.90 10.52
N ILE A 144 -1.44 5.73 9.56
CA ILE A 144 -0.47 5.45 8.50
C ILE A 144 0.77 6.26 8.83
N ILE A 145 1.89 5.60 9.10
CA ILE A 145 3.08 6.21 9.69
C ILE A 145 4.25 6.05 8.71
N PRO A 146 4.89 7.13 8.24
CA PRO A 146 6.09 7.03 7.42
C PRO A 146 7.20 6.26 8.13
N LEU A 147 7.77 5.25 7.49
CA LEU A 147 8.84 4.40 8.06
C LEU A 147 10.19 5.11 8.15
N ASP A 148 10.41 6.11 7.32
CA ASP A 148 11.68 6.85 7.26
C ASP A 148 11.70 8.06 8.20
N ASP A 149 10.56 8.42 8.81
CA ASP A 149 10.45 9.46 9.82
C ASP A 149 10.42 8.87 11.24
N VAL A 150 11.56 8.90 11.92
CA VAL A 150 11.73 8.40 13.30
C VAL A 150 10.81 9.12 14.29
N ALA A 151 10.54 10.42 14.09
CA ALA A 151 9.69 11.20 14.96
C ALA A 151 8.22 10.79 14.79
N ALA A 152 7.76 10.62 13.55
CA ALA A 152 6.42 10.12 13.24
C ALA A 152 6.20 8.70 13.79
N VAL A 153 7.19 7.81 13.63
CA VAL A 153 7.15 6.44 14.18
C VAL A 153 7.03 6.46 15.71
N ARG A 154 7.86 7.25 16.37
CA ARG A 154 7.82 7.39 17.83
C ARG A 154 6.46 7.89 18.32
N HIS A 155 5.92 8.90 17.66
CA HIS A 155 4.65 9.50 18.03
C HIS A 155 3.45 8.59 17.71
N GLY A 156 3.42 8.00 16.52
CA GLY A 156 2.33 7.15 16.06
C GLY A 156 2.19 5.87 16.89
N LEU A 157 3.30 5.18 17.19
CA LEU A 157 3.29 3.96 17.98
C LEU A 157 3.04 4.21 19.47
N ALA A 158 3.40 5.40 20.01
CA ALA A 158 3.15 5.74 21.41
C ALA A 158 1.65 5.79 21.76
N ARG A 159 0.77 6.00 20.79
CA ARG A 159 -0.68 6.02 20.97
C ARG A 159 -1.32 4.63 21.03
N GLY A 160 -0.61 3.57 20.62
CA GLY A 160 -1.08 2.18 20.69
C GLY A 160 -1.01 1.61 22.10
N ARG A 161 -2.15 1.52 22.80
CA ARG A 161 -2.25 1.07 24.22
C ARG A 161 -2.29 -0.45 24.41
N THR A 162 -1.74 -1.27 23.52
CA THR A 162 -1.71 -2.72 23.72
C THR A 162 -0.49 -3.18 24.52
N SER A 163 -0.63 -4.22 25.35
CA SER A 163 0.45 -4.68 26.26
C SER A 163 1.72 -5.10 25.51
N GLY A 164 1.61 -5.72 24.34
CA GLY A 164 2.74 -6.00 23.43
C GLY A 164 3.31 -4.74 22.76
N GLY A 165 2.47 -3.71 22.56
CA GLY A 165 2.86 -2.44 21.97
C GLY A 165 3.84 -1.62 22.83
N ARG A 166 3.86 -1.80 24.16
CA ARG A 166 4.76 -1.04 25.05
C ARG A 166 6.23 -1.33 24.80
N LEU A 167 6.58 -2.59 24.57
CA LEU A 167 7.97 -2.98 24.27
C LEU A 167 8.36 -2.48 22.87
N LEU A 168 7.51 -2.70 21.88
CA LEU A 168 7.71 -2.21 20.54
C LEU A 168 7.82 -0.68 20.50
N THR A 169 6.97 0.04 21.26
CA THR A 169 7.01 1.50 21.35
C THR A 169 8.35 2.01 21.92
N ARG A 170 8.95 1.30 22.87
CA ARG A 170 10.26 1.66 23.45
C ARG A 170 11.41 1.40 22.49
N LEU A 171 11.35 0.30 21.73
CA LEU A 171 12.40 -0.10 20.79
C LEU A 171 12.23 0.52 19.41
N ALA A 172 11.02 0.93 19.02
CA ALA A 172 10.70 1.43 17.70
C ALA A 172 11.59 2.59 17.23
N PRO A 173 11.95 3.59 18.04
CA PRO A 173 12.86 4.65 17.60
C PRO A 173 14.25 4.14 17.22
N VAL A 174 14.78 3.17 17.98
CA VAL A 174 16.08 2.54 17.70
C VAL A 174 16.00 1.66 16.45
N LEU A 175 14.93 0.85 16.35
CA LEU A 175 14.67 0.02 15.18
C LEU A 175 14.41 0.84 13.92
N ALA A 176 13.76 2.00 14.04
CA ALA A 176 13.55 2.92 12.93
C ALA A 176 14.89 3.54 12.48
N ALA A 177 15.69 4.04 13.43
CA ALA A 177 17.01 4.62 13.14
C ALA A 177 17.97 3.62 12.49
N THR A 178 17.90 2.33 12.87
CA THR A 178 18.71 1.26 12.27
C THR A 178 18.08 0.64 11.02
N GLY A 179 16.88 1.08 10.64
CA GLY A 179 16.16 0.53 9.50
C GLY A 179 15.51 -0.85 9.73
N GLN A 180 15.56 -1.38 10.93
CA GLN A 180 15.06 -2.71 11.26
C GLN A 180 13.57 -2.73 11.61
N LEU A 181 12.94 -1.59 11.86
CA LEU A 181 11.53 -1.52 12.23
C LEU A 181 10.61 -2.23 11.23
N ALA A 182 10.92 -2.12 9.94
CA ALA A 182 10.16 -2.76 8.88
C ALA A 182 10.09 -4.30 8.97
N LEU A 183 10.97 -4.93 9.75
CA LEU A 183 10.98 -6.38 9.98
C LEU A 183 10.05 -6.81 11.13
N PHE A 184 9.69 -5.87 11.99
CA PHE A 184 8.88 -6.14 13.20
C PHE A 184 7.45 -5.63 13.10
N VAL A 185 7.14 -4.89 12.05
CA VAL A 185 5.80 -4.37 11.83
C VAL A 185 5.00 -5.34 10.96
N PRO A 186 3.81 -5.80 11.42
CA PRO A 186 3.05 -6.82 10.72
C PRO A 186 2.52 -6.36 9.35
N CYS A 187 2.15 -5.11 9.23
CA CYS A 187 1.53 -4.53 8.04
C CYS A 187 2.22 -3.24 7.62
N ALA A 188 2.80 -3.25 6.44
CA ALA A 188 3.48 -2.10 5.87
C ALA A 188 3.18 -1.98 4.38
N SER A 189 3.30 -0.78 3.83
CA SER A 189 3.14 -0.56 2.40
C SER A 189 4.33 0.18 1.80
N ALA A 190 4.49 0.02 0.49
CA ALA A 190 5.36 0.84 -0.33
C ALA A 190 4.51 1.51 -1.41
N VAL A 191 4.80 2.77 -1.68
CA VAL A 191 4.17 3.56 -2.73
C VAL A 191 5.26 4.06 -3.66
N GLY A 192 5.01 4.13 -4.95
CA GLY A 192 5.96 4.70 -5.92
C GLY A 192 5.24 5.20 -7.16
N ARG A 193 5.79 6.22 -7.79
CA ARG A 193 5.23 6.87 -8.96
C ARG A 193 6.02 6.53 -10.22
N GLN A 194 5.32 6.19 -11.30
CA GLN A 194 5.92 6.09 -12.62
C GLN A 194 6.39 7.47 -13.08
N PRO A 195 7.63 7.65 -13.54
CA PRO A 195 8.08 8.94 -14.07
C PRO A 195 7.16 9.44 -15.18
N GLU A 196 6.94 10.74 -15.22
CA GLU A 196 6.37 11.38 -16.41
C GLU A 196 7.37 11.22 -17.55
N LYS A 197 6.92 10.87 -18.74
CA LYS A 197 7.82 10.94 -19.91
C LYS A 197 8.32 12.38 -19.96
N ALA A 198 9.65 12.53 -19.92
CA ALA A 198 10.24 13.83 -20.26
C ALA A 198 9.64 14.25 -21.60
N GLU A 199 9.02 15.41 -21.67
CA GLU A 199 8.65 16.00 -22.95
C GLU A 199 9.97 16.10 -23.73
N GLU A 200 10.15 15.22 -24.72
CA GLU A 200 11.23 15.37 -25.68
C GLU A 200 11.01 16.74 -26.32
N GLY A 201 11.90 17.68 -25.96
CA GLY A 201 11.81 19.08 -26.29
C GLY A 201 11.56 19.27 -27.79
N ARG A 202 10.51 20.01 -28.08
CA ARG A 202 10.28 20.62 -29.39
C ARG A 202 11.35 21.63 -29.70
#